data_a71849358422f3d874f9539462d319b9
#
_entry.id   a71849358422f3d874f9539462d319b9
#
_cell.length_a   1.000
_cell.length_b   1.000
_cell.length_c   1.000
_cell.angle_alpha   90.00
_cell.angle_beta   90.00
_cell.angle_gamma   90.00
#
_symmetry.space_group_name_H-M   'P 1'
#
loop_
_entity.id
_entity.type
_entity.pdbx_description
1 polymer ?
#
loop_
_entity_poly.entity_id
_entity_poly.type
_entity_poly.pdbx_seq_one_letter_code
_entity_poly.pdbx_strand_id
1 'polypeptide(L)'
;MPVPPSAAPRAITYVGHSTVAITLDGVTLVTDPLLRRRIGHLVRYAPPVVPVTADAVLISHAHQDHLDPPSLAKLGRDTPLIVPVGVAGLLRRRRFRDIREVVPGDRVTIGSVEIEATAADHPGNRPPTRINVESLGYIVRGSRTVYFAGDTGLFPGMARIGDEPIDVALIPIDGWGPKVETGHLDPVGAAEAVRLLRPRIAIPIHWGTYAPFKRPARDPIATVETFASLAGAAARVLAPGERLEV
;
A
#
# COMPACT_ATOMS: atom_id res chain seq x y z
N MET A 1 -19.15 -19.75 33.05
CA MET A 1 -19.47 -18.92 31.88
C MET A 1 -18.35 -19.12 30.88
N PRO A 2 -18.60 -19.54 29.64
CA PRO A 2 -17.53 -19.59 28.63
C PRO A 2 -17.05 -18.15 28.36
N VAL A 3 -15.72 -17.96 28.39
CA VAL A 3 -15.10 -16.71 27.97
C VAL A 3 -15.49 -16.48 26.50
N PRO A 4 -16.06 -15.31 26.14
CA PRO A 4 -16.37 -15.04 24.75
C PRO A 4 -15.08 -15.20 23.93
N PRO A 5 -15.14 -15.75 22.71
CA PRO A 5 -13.97 -15.87 21.86
C PRO A 5 -13.35 -14.49 21.71
N SER A 6 -12.05 -14.39 21.99
CA SER A 6 -11.28 -13.17 21.75
C SER A 6 -11.56 -12.72 20.31
N ALA A 7 -11.95 -11.46 20.11
CA ALA A 7 -12.15 -10.91 18.79
C ALA A 7 -10.89 -11.15 17.97
N ALA A 8 -11.05 -11.58 16.72
CA ALA A 8 -9.90 -11.79 15.83
C ALA A 8 -9.07 -10.50 15.75
N PRO A 9 -7.73 -10.60 15.74
CA PRO A 9 -6.86 -9.44 15.76
C PRO A 9 -7.12 -8.53 14.54
N ARG A 10 -7.13 -7.23 14.80
CA ARG A 10 -7.30 -6.19 13.78
C ARG A 10 -6.13 -5.24 13.89
N ALA A 11 -5.26 -5.24 12.91
CA ALA A 11 -4.04 -4.47 12.99
C ALA A 11 -3.50 -4.05 11.63
N ILE A 12 -2.80 -2.93 11.64
CA ILE A 12 -2.00 -2.43 10.54
C ILE A 12 -0.53 -2.51 10.97
N THR A 13 0.30 -3.20 10.19
CA THR A 13 1.75 -3.24 10.42
C THR A 13 2.44 -2.55 9.25
N TYR A 14 3.12 -1.43 9.52
CA TYR A 14 3.90 -0.72 8.52
C TYR A 14 5.26 -1.40 8.34
N VAL A 15 5.44 -2.17 7.28
CA VAL A 15 6.71 -2.85 6.98
C VAL A 15 7.73 -1.90 6.39
N GLY A 16 7.24 -0.89 5.68
CA GLY A 16 8.00 0.18 5.06
C GLY A 16 7.71 0.35 3.58
N HIS A 17 7.93 1.54 3.04
CA HIS A 17 7.55 1.95 1.69
C HIS A 17 6.03 1.84 1.51
N SER A 18 5.53 1.18 0.47
CA SER A 18 4.11 0.87 0.31
C SER A 18 3.75 -0.53 0.81
N THR A 19 4.67 -1.20 1.52
CA THR A 19 4.44 -2.52 2.10
C THR A 19 3.79 -2.38 3.47
N VAL A 20 2.53 -2.76 3.57
CA VAL A 20 1.73 -2.77 4.80
C VAL A 20 1.05 -4.13 4.94
N ALA A 21 1.09 -4.72 6.12
CA ALA A 21 0.26 -5.87 6.45
C ALA A 21 -1.04 -5.38 7.11
N ILE A 22 -2.17 -5.70 6.50
CA ILE A 22 -3.53 -5.40 6.95
C ILE A 22 -4.11 -6.69 7.48
N THR A 23 -4.28 -6.82 8.78
CA THR A 23 -4.90 -7.98 9.42
C THR A 23 -6.31 -7.63 9.88
N LEU A 24 -7.32 -8.27 9.31
CA LEU A 24 -8.73 -8.11 9.65
C LEU A 24 -9.41 -9.48 9.70
N ASP A 25 -10.16 -9.75 10.75
CA ASP A 25 -11.05 -10.91 10.88
C ASP A 25 -10.37 -12.25 10.57
N GLY A 26 -9.09 -12.37 10.97
CA GLY A 26 -8.28 -13.58 10.76
C GLY A 26 -7.61 -13.67 9.38
N VAL A 27 -7.79 -12.66 8.51
CA VAL A 27 -7.15 -12.56 7.19
C VAL A 27 -6.04 -11.52 7.23
N THR A 28 -4.88 -11.83 6.69
CA THR A 28 -3.76 -10.89 6.52
C THR A 28 -3.50 -10.64 5.04
N LEU A 29 -3.70 -9.40 4.62
CA LEU A 29 -3.35 -8.92 3.28
C LEU A 29 -2.04 -8.14 3.35
N VAL A 30 -1.18 -8.29 2.34
CA VAL A 30 0.06 -7.51 2.24
C VAL A 30 0.02 -6.67 0.97
N THR A 31 0.20 -5.35 1.11
CA THR A 31 0.24 -4.43 -0.02
C THR A 31 1.66 -4.29 -0.56
N ASP A 32 1.82 -4.21 -1.87
CA ASP A 32 3.06 -3.88 -2.61
C ASP A 32 4.36 -4.38 -1.94
N PRO A 33 4.53 -5.69 -1.76
CA PRO A 33 5.61 -6.22 -0.93
C PRO A 33 6.99 -5.94 -1.52
N LEU A 34 7.77 -5.10 -0.83
CA LEU A 34 9.17 -4.83 -1.09
C LEU A 34 10.02 -5.32 0.11
N LEU A 35 10.37 -6.61 0.08
CA LEU A 35 11.00 -7.33 1.20
C LEU A 35 12.51 -7.58 0.99
N ARG A 36 13.15 -6.76 0.16
CA ARG A 36 14.56 -6.84 -0.14
C ARG A 36 15.31 -5.61 0.35
N ARG A 37 16.59 -5.80 0.63
CA ARG A 37 17.48 -4.70 1.01
C ARG A 37 17.74 -3.72 -0.15
N ARG A 38 17.66 -4.20 -1.41
CA ARG A 38 18.01 -3.42 -2.59
C ARG A 38 17.22 -3.81 -3.83
N ILE A 39 16.79 -2.82 -4.57
CA ILE A 39 16.23 -2.91 -5.94
C ILE A 39 16.96 -1.90 -6.82
N GLY A 40 17.74 -2.36 -7.80
CA GLY A 40 18.52 -1.46 -8.63
C GLY A 40 19.37 -0.49 -7.79
N HIS A 41 19.13 0.80 -7.93
CA HIS A 41 19.79 1.86 -7.16
C HIS A 41 19.07 2.20 -5.82
N LEU A 42 17.82 1.76 -5.65
CA LEU A 42 17.09 1.93 -4.40
C LEU A 42 17.64 0.99 -3.32
N VAL A 43 18.01 1.56 -2.20
CA VAL A 43 18.59 0.83 -1.07
C VAL A 43 17.82 1.16 0.20
N ARG A 44 17.43 0.13 0.94
CA ARG A 44 16.80 0.28 2.24
C ARG A 44 17.79 0.88 3.25
N TYR A 45 17.41 1.97 3.87
CA TYR A 45 18.16 2.62 4.96
C TYR A 45 17.43 2.52 6.32
N ALA A 46 16.13 2.21 6.30
CA ALA A 46 15.35 1.87 7.49
C ALA A 46 15.80 0.53 8.12
N PRO A 47 15.35 0.20 9.34
CA PRO A 47 15.59 -1.10 9.98
C PRO A 47 15.27 -2.28 9.05
N PRO A 48 15.84 -3.47 9.29
CA PRO A 48 15.55 -4.67 8.52
C PRO A 48 14.05 -4.95 8.42
N VAL A 49 13.63 -5.58 7.32
CA VAL A 49 12.25 -5.97 7.10
C VAL A 49 11.81 -6.95 8.18
N VAL A 50 10.71 -6.66 8.86
CA VAL A 50 10.07 -7.60 9.78
C VAL A 50 9.44 -8.75 8.98
N PRO A 51 9.43 -9.99 9.51
CA PRO A 51 8.75 -11.10 8.86
C PRO A 51 7.26 -10.82 8.74
N VAL A 52 6.70 -11.11 7.56
CA VAL A 52 5.27 -11.02 7.29
C VAL A 52 4.80 -12.28 6.58
N THR A 53 3.57 -12.70 6.85
CA THR A 53 2.83 -13.72 6.12
C THR A 53 1.64 -13.06 5.43
N ALA A 54 1.11 -13.68 4.39
CA ALA A 54 -0.02 -13.13 3.65
C ALA A 54 -0.97 -14.26 3.22
N ASP A 55 -2.27 -14.06 3.46
CA ASP A 55 -3.35 -14.86 2.86
C ASP A 55 -3.62 -14.40 1.42
N ALA A 56 -3.35 -13.13 1.11
CA ALA A 56 -3.29 -12.60 -0.26
C ALA A 56 -2.40 -11.35 -0.33
N VAL A 57 -1.99 -10.99 -1.55
CA VAL A 57 -1.20 -9.79 -1.84
C VAL A 57 -1.98 -8.86 -2.75
N LEU A 58 -1.95 -7.57 -2.45
CA LEU A 58 -2.51 -6.50 -3.27
C LEU A 58 -1.37 -5.75 -3.96
N ILE A 59 -1.42 -5.65 -5.27
CA ILE A 59 -0.44 -4.88 -6.06
C ILE A 59 -1.14 -3.68 -6.67
N SER A 60 -0.66 -2.49 -6.34
CA SER A 60 -1.25 -1.25 -6.85
C SER A 60 -0.92 -1.01 -8.32
N HIS A 61 0.32 -1.19 -8.74
CA HIS A 61 0.77 -0.95 -10.11
C HIS A 61 2.07 -1.71 -10.44
N ALA A 62 2.58 -1.49 -11.66
CA ALA A 62 3.67 -2.32 -12.17
C ALA A 62 5.09 -1.79 -11.90
N HIS A 63 5.31 -0.65 -11.24
CA HIS A 63 6.65 -0.17 -10.92
C HIS A 63 7.44 -1.18 -10.10
N GLN A 64 8.79 -1.16 -10.22
CA GLN A 64 9.64 -2.20 -9.67
C GLN A 64 9.68 -2.23 -8.15
N ASP A 65 9.41 -1.13 -7.51
CA ASP A 65 9.36 -0.95 -6.06
C ASP A 65 8.00 -1.29 -5.43
N HIS A 66 6.99 -1.62 -6.27
CA HIS A 66 5.67 -2.11 -5.87
C HIS A 66 5.46 -3.55 -6.31
N LEU A 67 5.71 -3.86 -7.58
CA LEU A 67 5.66 -5.21 -8.12
C LEU A 67 7.07 -5.82 -8.16
N ASP A 68 7.52 -6.41 -7.05
CA ASP A 68 8.82 -7.07 -6.93
C ASP A 68 8.68 -8.60 -6.85
N PRO A 69 8.82 -9.36 -7.97
CA PRO A 69 8.65 -10.79 -7.96
C PRO A 69 9.53 -11.56 -6.96
N PRO A 70 10.79 -11.14 -6.68
CA PRO A 70 11.56 -11.77 -5.62
C PRO A 70 10.98 -11.61 -4.21
N SER A 71 10.35 -10.47 -3.91
CA SER A 71 9.66 -10.26 -2.64
C SER A 71 8.37 -11.08 -2.57
N LEU A 72 7.59 -11.11 -3.64
CA LEU A 72 6.41 -11.96 -3.77
C LEU A 72 6.75 -13.45 -3.53
N ALA A 73 7.87 -13.92 -4.06
CA ALA A 73 8.29 -15.31 -3.88
C ALA A 73 8.59 -15.70 -2.42
N LYS A 74 8.90 -14.71 -1.55
CA LYS A 74 9.09 -14.94 -0.11
C LYS A 74 7.77 -15.18 0.62
N LEU A 75 6.66 -14.65 0.09
CA LEU A 75 5.32 -14.86 0.64
C LEU A 75 4.67 -16.15 0.14
N GLY A 76 5.26 -16.77 -0.89
CA GLY A 76 4.74 -18.00 -1.49
C GLY A 76 4.32 -17.81 -2.94
N ARG A 77 4.49 -18.87 -3.76
CA ARG A 77 4.08 -18.82 -5.17
C ARG A 77 2.62 -19.21 -5.39
N ASP A 78 2.01 -19.75 -4.36
CA ASP A 78 0.59 -20.14 -4.32
C ASP A 78 -0.27 -19.09 -3.61
N THR A 79 0.36 -18.09 -2.97
CA THR A 79 -0.36 -16.97 -2.36
C THR A 79 -1.14 -16.21 -3.42
N PRO A 80 -2.46 -16.00 -3.27
CA PRO A 80 -3.27 -15.22 -4.18
C PRO A 80 -2.70 -13.81 -4.39
N LEU A 81 -2.54 -13.41 -5.65
CA LEU A 81 -2.07 -12.08 -6.05
C LEU A 81 -3.23 -11.34 -6.74
N ILE A 82 -3.71 -10.26 -6.14
CA ILE A 82 -4.71 -9.36 -6.72
C ILE A 82 -3.93 -8.21 -7.36
N VAL A 83 -4.04 -8.05 -8.67
CA VAL A 83 -3.13 -7.24 -9.46
C VAL A 83 -3.87 -6.50 -10.57
N PRO A 84 -3.35 -5.37 -11.08
CA PRO A 84 -3.91 -4.72 -12.26
C PRO A 84 -3.88 -5.64 -13.49
N VAL A 85 -4.88 -5.53 -14.35
CA VAL A 85 -4.92 -6.21 -15.66
C VAL A 85 -3.65 -5.88 -16.47
N GLY A 86 -3.01 -6.92 -17.02
CA GLY A 86 -1.81 -6.79 -17.87
C GLY A 86 -0.51 -7.28 -17.23
N VAL A 87 -0.48 -7.60 -15.92
CA VAL A 87 0.74 -8.10 -15.26
C VAL A 87 0.82 -9.61 -15.15
N ALA A 88 -0.27 -10.35 -15.34
CA ALA A 88 -0.31 -11.81 -15.14
C ALA A 88 0.74 -12.53 -15.97
N GLY A 89 1.03 -12.11 -17.21
CA GLY A 89 2.05 -12.71 -18.06
C GLY A 89 3.45 -12.65 -17.45
N LEU A 90 3.81 -11.55 -16.78
CA LEU A 90 5.06 -11.41 -16.04
C LEU A 90 5.12 -12.39 -14.86
N LEU A 91 4.04 -12.48 -14.09
CA LEU A 91 3.97 -13.28 -12.88
C LEU A 91 3.95 -14.78 -13.19
N ARG A 92 3.19 -15.23 -14.20
CA ARG A 92 3.17 -16.62 -14.67
C ARG A 92 4.54 -17.11 -15.12
N ARG A 93 5.31 -16.28 -15.83
CA ARG A 93 6.70 -16.60 -16.20
C ARG A 93 7.60 -16.78 -14.98
N ARG A 94 7.25 -16.20 -13.83
CA ARG A 94 7.91 -16.34 -12.53
C ARG A 94 7.30 -17.44 -11.66
N ARG A 95 6.38 -18.25 -12.24
CA ARG A 95 5.73 -19.43 -11.62
C ARG A 95 4.81 -19.10 -10.44
N PHE A 96 4.20 -17.90 -10.42
CA PHE A 96 3.07 -17.62 -9.54
C PHE A 96 1.80 -18.28 -10.11
N ARG A 97 0.93 -18.83 -9.26
CA ARG A 97 -0.16 -19.72 -9.68
C ARG A 97 -1.54 -19.08 -9.55
N ASP A 98 -1.85 -18.45 -8.42
CA ASP A 98 -3.12 -17.74 -8.20
C ASP A 98 -2.93 -16.25 -8.48
N ILE A 99 -3.34 -15.82 -9.67
CA ILE A 99 -3.23 -14.43 -10.13
C ILE A 99 -4.61 -13.98 -10.58
N ARG A 100 -5.14 -12.98 -9.88
CA ARG A 100 -6.45 -12.39 -10.09
C ARG A 100 -6.26 -10.97 -10.61
N GLU A 101 -6.42 -10.79 -11.91
CA GLU A 101 -6.35 -9.49 -12.55
C GLU A 101 -7.66 -8.74 -12.34
N VAL A 102 -7.57 -7.47 -11.93
CA VAL A 102 -8.72 -6.60 -11.61
C VAL A 102 -8.59 -5.24 -12.26
N VAL A 103 -9.73 -4.58 -12.46
CA VAL A 103 -9.88 -3.17 -12.85
C VAL A 103 -10.68 -2.42 -11.78
N PRO A 104 -10.68 -1.07 -11.78
CA PRO A 104 -11.48 -0.30 -10.83
C PRO A 104 -12.96 -0.71 -10.82
N GLY A 105 -13.50 -0.97 -9.63
CA GLY A 105 -14.85 -1.47 -9.39
C GLY A 105 -14.95 -2.98 -9.24
N ASP A 106 -13.94 -3.75 -9.62
CA ASP A 106 -13.94 -5.20 -9.41
C ASP A 106 -13.80 -5.53 -7.92
N ARG A 107 -14.47 -6.61 -7.50
CA ARG A 107 -14.46 -7.11 -6.13
C ARG A 107 -13.95 -8.55 -6.05
N VAL A 108 -13.11 -8.81 -5.06
CA VAL A 108 -12.54 -10.13 -4.77
C VAL A 108 -12.71 -10.41 -3.28
N THR A 109 -13.13 -11.63 -2.93
CA THR A 109 -13.22 -12.07 -1.53
C THR A 109 -12.04 -12.97 -1.19
N ILE A 110 -11.41 -12.71 -0.04
CA ILE A 110 -10.37 -13.55 0.58
C ILE A 110 -10.82 -13.86 2.01
N GLY A 111 -11.13 -15.12 2.28
CA GLY A 111 -11.67 -15.50 3.59
C GLY A 111 -12.92 -14.68 3.95
N SER A 112 -12.83 -13.91 5.03
CA SER A 112 -13.90 -13.06 5.56
C SER A 112 -13.88 -11.61 5.07
N VAL A 113 -12.91 -11.21 4.25
CA VAL A 113 -12.77 -9.82 3.80
C VAL A 113 -13.10 -9.68 2.32
N GLU A 114 -13.77 -8.57 1.96
CA GLU A 114 -14.00 -8.14 0.59
C GLU A 114 -12.95 -7.08 0.21
N ILE A 115 -12.42 -7.16 -1.00
CA ILE A 115 -11.44 -6.25 -1.56
C ILE A 115 -12.03 -5.67 -2.84
N GLU A 116 -12.17 -4.35 -2.90
CA GLU A 116 -12.60 -3.63 -4.10
C GLU A 116 -11.43 -2.84 -4.67
N ALA A 117 -11.14 -3.01 -5.95
CA ALA A 117 -10.16 -2.19 -6.65
C ALA A 117 -10.75 -0.79 -6.96
N THR A 118 -9.97 0.26 -6.73
CA THR A 118 -10.32 1.64 -7.06
C THR A 118 -9.34 2.22 -8.06
N ALA A 119 -9.73 3.27 -8.77
CA ALA A 119 -8.79 4.02 -9.60
C ALA A 119 -7.74 4.75 -8.74
N ALA A 120 -6.56 4.97 -9.33
CA ALA A 120 -5.52 5.84 -8.82
C ALA A 120 -4.95 6.69 -9.97
N ASP A 121 -4.48 7.90 -9.66
CA ASP A 121 -3.90 8.82 -10.65
C ASP A 121 -2.38 8.70 -10.65
N HIS A 122 -1.87 7.64 -11.32
CA HIS A 122 -0.45 7.37 -11.37
C HIS A 122 -0.07 6.60 -12.64
N PRO A 123 1.08 6.90 -13.29
CA PRO A 123 1.56 6.14 -14.42
C PRO A 123 1.95 4.71 -14.03
N GLY A 124 1.32 3.70 -14.64
CA GLY A 124 1.55 2.28 -14.32
C GLY A 124 2.55 1.56 -15.22
N ASN A 125 3.47 2.28 -15.87
CA ASN A 125 4.47 1.71 -16.76
C ASN A 125 5.62 1.02 -16.00
N ARG A 126 6.22 -0.02 -16.63
CA ARG A 126 7.35 -0.79 -16.05
C ARG A 126 8.55 -0.81 -16.98
N PRO A 127 9.42 0.21 -16.99
CA PRO A 127 10.66 0.15 -17.77
C PRO A 127 11.61 -0.95 -17.27
N PRO A 128 12.40 -1.61 -18.17
CA PRO A 128 12.42 -1.44 -19.62
C PRO A 128 11.39 -2.30 -20.37
N THR A 129 10.41 -2.87 -19.70
CA THR A 129 9.36 -3.70 -20.32
C THR A 129 8.35 -2.81 -21.05
N ARG A 130 7.47 -3.45 -21.85
CA ARG A 130 6.33 -2.76 -22.48
C ARG A 130 5.05 -2.84 -21.64
N ILE A 131 5.17 -3.26 -20.38
CA ILE A 131 4.03 -3.31 -19.46
C ILE A 131 3.65 -1.89 -19.12
N ASN A 132 2.39 -1.58 -19.36
CA ASN A 132 1.73 -0.34 -18.93
C ASN A 132 0.33 -0.73 -18.51
N VAL A 133 0.00 -0.49 -17.24
CA VAL A 133 -1.25 -0.92 -16.62
C VAL A 133 -1.90 0.27 -15.94
N GLU A 134 -3.20 0.18 -15.69
CA GLU A 134 -3.90 1.13 -14.84
C GLU A 134 -3.41 0.96 -13.39
N SER A 135 -3.12 2.07 -12.71
CA SER A 135 -2.76 2.05 -11.30
C SER A 135 -4.00 1.98 -10.44
N LEU A 136 -3.94 1.20 -9.37
CA LEU A 136 -5.06 0.89 -8.50
C LEU A 136 -4.79 1.29 -7.05
N GLY A 137 -5.85 1.76 -6.37
CA GLY A 137 -6.00 1.64 -4.93
C GLY A 137 -6.88 0.44 -4.59
N TYR A 138 -7.08 0.17 -3.30
CA TYR A 138 -7.93 -0.91 -2.81
C TYR A 138 -8.67 -0.49 -1.55
N ILE A 139 -9.98 -0.78 -1.51
CA ILE A 139 -10.78 -0.75 -0.30
C ILE A 139 -10.91 -2.18 0.22
N VAL A 140 -10.47 -2.41 1.45
CA VAL A 140 -10.57 -3.70 2.15
C VAL A 140 -11.66 -3.58 3.19
N ARG A 141 -12.73 -4.38 3.06
CA ARG A 141 -13.88 -4.38 3.95
C ARG A 141 -13.93 -5.68 4.76
N GLY A 142 -13.98 -5.52 6.07
CA GLY A 142 -14.22 -6.54 7.08
C GLY A 142 -14.88 -5.89 8.28
N SER A 143 -14.49 -6.25 9.49
CA SER A 143 -14.91 -5.55 10.72
C SER A 143 -14.42 -4.10 10.82
N ARG A 144 -13.50 -3.72 9.94
CA ARG A 144 -13.02 -2.37 9.65
C ARG A 144 -12.91 -2.16 8.15
N THR A 145 -12.99 -0.91 7.72
CA THR A 145 -12.72 -0.51 6.33
C THR A 145 -11.35 0.13 6.24
N VAL A 146 -10.47 -0.44 5.42
CA VAL A 146 -9.13 0.07 5.17
C VAL A 146 -9.01 0.47 3.71
N TYR A 147 -8.61 1.71 3.44
CA TYR A 147 -8.27 2.17 2.09
C TYR A 147 -6.75 2.20 1.91
N PHE A 148 -6.25 1.48 0.94
CA PHE A 148 -4.86 1.56 0.46
C PHE A 148 -4.85 2.33 -0.86
N ALA A 149 -4.23 3.50 -0.88
CA ALA A 149 -4.25 4.37 -2.04
C ALA A 149 -3.32 3.92 -3.17
N GLY A 150 -2.29 3.10 -2.86
CA GLY A 150 -1.17 2.88 -3.77
C GLY A 150 -0.39 4.18 -4.00
N ASP A 151 0.35 4.28 -5.11
CA ASP A 151 0.86 5.56 -5.57
C ASP A 151 -0.21 6.28 -6.37
N THR A 152 -0.41 7.56 -6.08
CA THR A 152 -1.42 8.38 -6.72
C THR A 152 -1.12 9.87 -6.55
N GLY A 153 -1.52 10.67 -7.53
CA GLY A 153 -1.79 12.10 -7.37
C GLY A 153 -3.14 12.35 -6.72
N LEU A 154 -3.48 13.62 -6.51
CA LEU A 154 -4.80 14.01 -6.05
C LEU A 154 -5.79 13.98 -7.22
N PHE A 155 -6.90 13.25 -7.08
CA PHE A 155 -7.91 13.12 -8.13
C PHE A 155 -9.35 13.20 -7.58
N PRO A 156 -10.33 13.63 -8.41
CA PRO A 156 -11.71 13.84 -7.94
C PRO A 156 -12.40 12.59 -7.38
N GLY A 157 -11.97 11.39 -7.81
CA GLY A 157 -12.50 10.12 -7.33
C GLY A 157 -12.32 9.88 -5.84
N MET A 158 -11.32 10.53 -5.20
CA MET A 158 -11.09 10.39 -3.76
C MET A 158 -12.28 10.84 -2.92
N ALA A 159 -12.99 11.89 -3.33
CA ALA A 159 -14.20 12.35 -2.63
C ALA A 159 -15.28 11.25 -2.61
N ARG A 160 -15.48 10.54 -3.75
CA ARG A 160 -16.43 9.42 -3.82
C ARG A 160 -15.98 8.20 -3.00
N ILE A 161 -14.69 7.90 -2.97
CA ILE A 161 -14.14 6.86 -2.08
C ILE A 161 -14.46 7.20 -0.62
N GLY A 162 -14.36 8.49 -0.25
CA GLY A 162 -14.68 8.99 1.08
C GLY A 162 -16.19 9.11 1.39
N ASP A 163 -17.11 8.75 0.47
CA ASP A 163 -18.54 8.69 0.78
C ASP A 163 -18.89 7.49 1.67
N GLU A 164 -18.06 6.45 1.66
CA GLU A 164 -18.12 5.35 2.62
C GLU A 164 -17.25 5.66 3.86
N PRO A 165 -17.67 5.22 5.06
CA PRO A 165 -16.83 5.35 6.26
C PRO A 165 -15.52 4.57 6.12
N ILE A 166 -14.38 5.26 6.23
CA ILE A 166 -13.04 4.66 6.21
C ILE A 166 -12.47 4.70 7.63
N ASP A 167 -12.17 3.53 8.21
CA ASP A 167 -11.51 3.48 9.52
C ASP A 167 -10.03 3.84 9.41
N VAL A 168 -9.33 3.33 8.38
CA VAL A 168 -7.91 3.58 8.15
C VAL A 168 -7.65 3.87 6.68
N ALA A 169 -6.93 4.96 6.38
CA ALA A 169 -6.40 5.23 5.06
C ALA A 169 -4.86 5.17 5.07
N LEU A 170 -4.29 4.42 4.12
CA LEU A 170 -2.86 4.30 3.88
C LEU A 170 -2.52 5.22 2.70
N ILE A 171 -1.90 6.37 2.98
CA ILE A 171 -1.73 7.48 2.02
C ILE A 171 -0.23 7.68 1.72
N PRO A 172 0.20 7.63 0.44
CA PRO A 172 1.57 7.98 0.08
C PRO A 172 1.83 9.47 0.32
N ILE A 173 3.04 9.81 0.81
CA ILE A 173 3.38 11.21 1.13
C ILE A 173 4.69 11.67 0.49
N ASP A 174 5.33 10.84 -0.34
CA ASP A 174 6.65 11.12 -0.88
C ASP A 174 6.87 10.47 -2.25
N GLY A 175 8.01 10.73 -2.87
CA GLY A 175 8.51 10.16 -4.12
C GLY A 175 10.05 10.20 -4.12
N TRP A 176 10.69 9.86 -5.25
CA TRP A 176 12.14 9.63 -5.28
C TRP A 176 12.99 10.89 -5.57
N GLY A 177 12.41 11.91 -6.16
CA GLY A 177 13.12 13.10 -6.61
C GLY A 177 13.20 14.23 -5.56
N PRO A 178 13.93 15.31 -5.86
CA PRO A 178 13.95 16.52 -5.02
C PRO A 178 12.59 17.25 -5.03
N LYS A 179 11.77 16.99 -6.05
CA LYS A 179 10.37 17.40 -6.13
C LYS A 179 9.52 16.13 -6.30
N VAL A 180 8.32 16.13 -5.75
CA VAL A 180 7.37 15.06 -5.96
C VAL A 180 6.92 15.10 -7.42
N GLU A 181 7.04 13.97 -8.12
CA GLU A 181 6.67 13.85 -9.52
C GLU A 181 5.13 13.79 -9.68
N THR A 182 4.64 14.14 -10.86
CA THR A 182 3.20 13.99 -11.21
C THR A 182 2.76 12.53 -10.96
N GLY A 183 1.57 12.38 -10.38
CA GLY A 183 1.06 11.07 -9.99
C GLY A 183 1.54 10.58 -8.62
N HIS A 184 2.14 11.48 -7.82
CA HIS A 184 2.45 11.24 -6.41
C HIS A 184 1.91 12.38 -5.55
N LEU A 185 1.60 12.10 -4.31
CA LEU A 185 1.25 13.10 -3.31
C LEU A 185 2.49 13.54 -2.55
N ASP A 186 2.65 14.85 -2.41
CA ASP A 186 3.51 15.43 -1.38
C ASP A 186 2.73 15.55 -0.06
N PRO A 187 3.33 15.96 1.07
CA PRO A 187 2.63 16.08 2.33
C PRO A 187 1.39 16.99 2.30
N VAL A 188 1.39 18.02 1.46
CA VAL A 188 0.25 18.94 1.32
C VAL A 188 -0.89 18.28 0.56
N GLY A 189 -0.58 17.67 -0.59
CA GLY A 189 -1.55 16.90 -1.38
C GLY A 189 -2.10 15.70 -0.61
N ALA A 190 -1.26 15.03 0.19
CA ALA A 190 -1.69 13.91 1.05
C ALA A 190 -2.66 14.38 2.15
N ALA A 191 -2.42 15.53 2.78
CA ALA A 191 -3.37 16.11 3.73
C ALA A 191 -4.70 16.51 3.07
N GLU A 192 -4.65 16.99 1.82
CA GLU A 192 -5.87 17.21 1.03
C GLU A 192 -6.62 15.91 0.74
N ALA A 193 -5.91 14.84 0.36
CA ALA A 193 -6.49 13.51 0.20
C ALA A 193 -7.18 13.04 1.49
N VAL A 194 -6.58 13.25 2.66
CA VAL A 194 -7.20 12.96 3.98
C VAL A 194 -8.51 13.74 4.15
N ARG A 195 -8.57 15.02 3.74
CA ARG A 195 -9.80 15.82 3.81
C ARG A 195 -10.91 15.29 2.90
N LEU A 196 -10.55 14.81 1.71
CA LEU A 196 -11.52 14.21 0.77
C LEU A 196 -12.02 12.85 1.23
N LEU A 197 -11.12 12.01 1.72
CA LEU A 197 -11.39 10.63 2.16
C LEU A 197 -12.06 10.57 3.55
N ARG A 198 -11.82 11.55 4.42
CA ARG A 198 -12.35 11.64 5.79
C ARG A 198 -12.15 10.39 6.64
N PRO A 199 -10.95 9.75 6.63
CA PRO A 199 -10.72 8.55 7.42
C PRO A 199 -10.66 8.88 8.91
N ARG A 200 -10.95 7.90 9.78
CA ARG A 200 -10.72 8.04 11.23
C ARG A 200 -9.22 8.09 11.55
N ILE A 201 -8.42 7.32 10.82
CA ILE A 201 -6.96 7.25 10.96
C ILE A 201 -6.33 7.33 9.57
N ALA A 202 -5.35 8.23 9.39
CA ALA A 202 -4.54 8.34 8.19
C ALA A 202 -3.09 7.96 8.52
N ILE A 203 -2.61 6.89 7.90
CA ILE A 203 -1.24 6.40 8.09
C ILE A 203 -0.43 6.77 6.83
N PRO A 204 0.62 7.58 6.97
CA PRO A 204 1.50 7.90 5.87
C PRO A 204 2.35 6.69 5.47
N ILE A 205 2.40 6.41 4.17
CA ILE A 205 3.23 5.37 3.55
C ILE A 205 4.13 5.98 2.48
N HIS A 206 4.94 5.16 1.81
CA HIS A 206 5.87 5.56 0.73
C HIS A 206 6.93 6.58 1.17
N TRP A 207 7.37 6.53 2.43
CA TRP A 207 8.36 7.41 3.01
C TRP A 207 9.36 6.66 3.90
N GLY A 208 10.50 7.29 4.22
CA GLY A 208 11.36 6.89 5.34
C GLY A 208 12.04 5.50 5.23
N THR A 209 12.01 4.82 4.10
CA THR A 209 12.41 3.40 4.03
C THR A 209 13.51 3.13 3.02
N TYR A 210 13.33 3.52 1.77
CA TYR A 210 14.29 3.36 0.68
C TYR A 210 14.70 4.71 0.13
N ALA A 211 15.91 4.76 -0.42
CA ALA A 211 16.38 5.93 -1.17
C ALA A 211 17.40 5.50 -2.22
N PRO A 212 17.57 6.30 -3.31
CA PRO A 212 18.68 6.14 -4.24
C PRO A 212 20.01 6.17 -3.48
N PHE A 213 20.79 5.09 -3.59
CA PHE A 213 22.11 4.95 -2.95
C PHE A 213 22.13 5.27 -1.43
N LYS A 214 21.02 5.05 -0.71
CA LYS A 214 20.77 5.41 0.70
C LYS A 214 20.77 6.93 0.97
N ARG A 215 20.55 7.74 -0.03
CA ARG A 215 20.53 9.21 0.08
C ARG A 215 19.13 9.71 -0.26
N PRO A 216 18.27 9.95 0.72
CA PRO A 216 16.97 10.59 0.48
C PRO A 216 17.17 11.95 -0.17
N ALA A 217 16.35 12.27 -1.17
CA ALA A 217 16.41 13.59 -1.82
C ALA A 217 15.78 14.68 -0.95
N ARG A 218 14.95 14.30 0.00
CA ARG A 218 14.30 15.15 1.00
C ARG A 218 14.50 14.55 2.39
N ASP A 219 14.39 15.37 3.42
CA ASP A 219 14.41 14.89 4.81
C ASP A 219 13.11 14.12 5.09
N PRO A 220 13.17 12.79 5.32
CA PRO A 220 11.99 11.99 5.54
C PRO A 220 11.27 12.33 6.85
N ILE A 221 11.98 12.84 7.86
CA ILE A 221 11.38 13.24 9.13
C ILE A 221 10.58 14.52 8.93
N ALA A 222 11.18 15.56 8.31
CA ALA A 222 10.47 16.79 8.00
C ALA A 222 9.25 16.54 7.07
N THR A 223 9.36 15.60 6.13
CA THR A 223 8.27 15.19 5.23
C THR A 223 7.08 14.64 6.03
N VAL A 224 7.32 13.67 6.93
CA VAL A 224 6.23 13.05 7.70
C VAL A 224 5.67 13.98 8.78
N GLU A 225 6.49 14.83 9.40
CA GLU A 225 6.03 15.83 10.36
C GLU A 225 5.14 16.88 9.70
N THR A 226 5.49 17.31 8.47
CA THR A 226 4.64 18.21 7.69
C THR A 226 3.27 17.58 7.42
N PHE A 227 3.24 16.33 6.96
CA PHE A 227 1.98 15.59 6.77
C PHE A 227 1.19 15.51 8.06
N ALA A 228 1.80 15.08 9.16
CA ALA A 228 1.12 14.91 10.45
C ALA A 228 0.52 16.22 10.97
N SER A 229 1.25 17.33 10.81
CA SER A 229 0.77 18.67 11.19
C SER A 229 -0.45 19.07 10.36
N LEU A 230 -0.45 18.83 9.05
CA LEU A 230 -1.52 19.25 8.14
C LEU A 230 -2.77 18.34 8.22
N ALA A 231 -2.57 17.04 8.39
CA ALA A 231 -3.66 16.06 8.53
C ALA A 231 -4.27 16.05 9.96
N GLY A 232 -3.56 16.63 10.93
CA GLY A 232 -4.07 16.86 12.28
C GLY A 232 -4.40 15.58 13.05
N ALA A 233 -5.53 15.56 13.74
CA ALA A 233 -5.91 14.45 14.63
C ALA A 233 -6.08 13.09 13.94
N ALA A 234 -6.33 13.07 12.64
CA ALA A 234 -6.44 11.83 11.89
C ALA A 234 -5.06 11.16 11.65
N ALA A 235 -3.97 11.93 11.65
CA ALA A 235 -2.64 11.40 11.35
C ALA A 235 -2.15 10.43 12.44
N ARG A 236 -1.65 9.27 11.99
CA ARG A 236 -0.97 8.28 12.82
C ARG A 236 0.30 7.82 12.11
N VAL A 237 1.43 8.35 12.52
CA VAL A 237 2.73 7.98 11.97
C VAL A 237 3.20 6.67 12.61
N LEU A 238 3.55 5.70 11.78
CA LEU A 238 4.15 4.42 12.20
C LEU A 238 5.59 4.35 11.68
N ALA A 239 6.50 3.96 12.55
CA ALA A 239 7.86 3.61 12.12
C ALA A 239 7.85 2.25 11.37
N PRO A 240 8.83 2.01 10.45
CA PRO A 240 8.96 0.71 9.82
C PRO A 240 9.11 -0.43 10.84
N GLY A 241 8.21 -1.40 10.79
CA GLY A 241 8.08 -2.51 11.74
C GLY A 241 7.05 -2.28 12.84
N GLU A 242 6.52 -1.07 12.98
CA GLU A 242 5.51 -0.76 14.00
C GLU A 242 4.13 -1.29 13.62
N ARG A 243 3.37 -1.70 14.62
CA ARG A 243 2.02 -2.26 14.52
C ARG A 243 1.02 -1.41 15.31
N LEU A 244 -0.11 -1.13 14.72
CA LEU A 244 -1.26 -0.44 15.29
C LEU A 244 -2.47 -1.37 15.34
N GLU A 245 -3.06 -1.56 16.50
CA GLU A 245 -4.38 -2.21 16.63
C GLU A 245 -5.49 -1.20 16.25
N VAL A 246 -6.51 -1.65 15.47
CA VAL A 246 -7.55 -0.79 14.88
C VAL A 246 -8.98 -1.28 15.11
#